data_f848618fa7b22c0ece8dd7763a1cfdb2
#
_entry.id   f848618fa7b22c0ece8dd7763a1cfdb2
#
_cell.length_a   1.000
_cell.length_b   1.000
_cell.length_c   1.000
_cell.angle_alpha   90.00
_cell.angle_beta   90.00
_cell.angle_gamma   90.00
#
_symmetry.space_group_name_H-M   'P 1'
#
loop_
_entity.id
_entity.type
_entity.pdbx_description
1 polymer ?
#
loop_
_entity_poly.entity_id
_entity_poly.type
_entity_poly.pdbx_seq_one_letter_code
_entity_poly.pdbx_strand_id
1 'polypeptide(L)'
;VLATDLSEDMVNITALKAKDEGVELLTETIDMCDFALSQPVDSILCLTDAINYVLSKKKVQDVFDNVYEGLKYNGTFIFDVNSLYKCNVILDDYHEKNEDEDFFFSWDVESDHKGGITHHIIIDEDGHHVDETHHQKTLPVEEYVKMLKKAGFKSIAYYSDFGEYQEECERIIFVVKKVRD
;
A
#
# COMPACT_ATOMS: atom_id res chain seq x y z
N VAL A 1 -3.90 2.62 19.24
CA VAL A 1 -3.65 2.37 17.81
C VAL A 1 -2.90 1.06 17.69
N LEU A 2 -3.17 0.26 16.65
CA LEU A 2 -2.41 -0.93 16.26
C LEU A 2 -1.73 -0.61 14.92
N ALA A 3 -0.40 -0.73 14.85
CA ALA A 3 0.37 -0.66 13.62
C ALA A 3 0.82 -2.07 13.23
N THR A 4 0.71 -2.39 11.96
CA THR A 4 1.00 -3.73 11.44
C THR A 4 1.85 -3.66 10.19
N ASP A 5 2.68 -4.65 9.98
CA ASP A 5 3.44 -4.88 8.77
C ASP A 5 3.60 -6.39 8.56
N LEU A 6 3.88 -6.82 7.33
CA LEU A 6 4.22 -8.20 7.03
C LEU A 6 5.64 -8.54 7.50
N SER A 7 6.54 -7.56 7.51
CA SER A 7 7.93 -7.68 7.93
C SER A 7 8.05 -7.51 9.45
N GLU A 8 8.55 -8.53 10.14
CA GLU A 8 8.86 -8.46 11.57
C GLU A 8 9.89 -7.37 11.89
N ASP A 9 10.86 -7.14 11.00
CA ASP A 9 11.87 -6.09 11.16
C ASP A 9 11.23 -4.70 11.12
N MET A 10 10.28 -4.46 10.19
CA MET A 10 9.54 -3.20 10.11
C MET A 10 8.65 -2.98 11.32
N VAL A 11 8.03 -4.03 11.85
CA VAL A 11 7.27 -4.00 13.11
C VAL A 11 8.16 -3.61 14.28
N ASN A 12 9.37 -4.19 14.37
CA ASN A 12 10.34 -3.88 15.43
C ASN A 12 10.85 -2.44 15.32
N ILE A 13 11.18 -1.96 14.12
CA ILE A 13 11.59 -0.56 13.89
C ILE A 13 10.47 0.40 14.28
N THR A 14 9.23 0.08 13.93
CA THR A 14 8.04 0.88 14.28
C THR A 14 7.87 0.97 15.80
N ALA A 15 8.02 -0.15 16.52
CA ALA A 15 7.94 -0.18 17.98
C ALA A 15 9.05 0.68 18.64
N LEU A 16 10.27 0.61 18.12
CA LEU A 16 11.40 1.42 18.61
C LEU A 16 11.15 2.91 18.40
N LYS A 17 10.75 3.32 17.19
CA LYS A 17 10.43 4.72 16.88
C LYS A 17 9.29 5.25 17.75
N ALA A 18 8.22 4.47 17.93
CA ALA A 18 7.11 4.86 18.80
C ALA A 18 7.57 5.09 20.26
N LYS A 19 8.44 4.22 20.77
CA LYS A 19 9.02 4.35 22.11
C LYS A 19 9.88 5.61 22.23
N ASP A 20 10.72 5.90 21.25
CA ASP A 20 11.62 7.06 21.25
C ASP A 20 10.83 8.38 21.20
N GLU A 21 9.71 8.40 20.47
CA GLU A 21 8.78 9.53 20.37
C GLU A 21 7.78 9.60 21.55
N GLY A 22 7.80 8.65 22.48
CA GLY A 22 6.88 8.59 23.61
C GLY A 22 5.42 8.33 23.22
N VAL A 23 5.20 7.65 22.09
CA VAL A 23 3.87 7.30 21.57
C VAL A 23 3.47 5.90 22.04
N GLU A 24 2.27 5.77 22.63
CA GLU A 24 1.68 4.47 22.95
C GLU A 24 1.15 3.80 21.68
N LEU A 25 1.84 2.78 21.19
CA LEU A 25 1.51 2.05 19.99
C LEU A 25 1.63 0.54 20.22
N LEU A 26 0.59 -0.20 19.86
CA LEU A 26 0.68 -1.65 19.72
C LEU A 26 1.22 -1.98 18.33
N THR A 27 2.08 -2.98 18.24
CA THR A 27 2.65 -3.42 16.95
C THR A 27 2.48 -4.92 16.81
N GLU A 28 2.17 -5.40 15.60
CA GLU A 28 1.97 -6.82 15.33
C GLU A 28 2.34 -7.15 13.88
N THR A 29 2.97 -8.30 13.66
CA THR A 29 3.25 -8.83 12.32
C THR A 29 1.98 -9.46 11.77
N ILE A 30 1.42 -8.86 10.70
CA ILE A 30 0.13 -9.28 10.12
C ILE A 30 0.23 -9.29 8.58
N ASP A 31 -0.22 -10.38 7.95
CA ASP A 31 -0.52 -10.41 6.51
C ASP A 31 -1.90 -9.78 6.27
N MET A 32 -1.95 -8.69 5.52
CA MET A 32 -3.21 -8.02 5.19
C MET A 32 -4.19 -8.93 4.42
N CYS A 33 -3.69 -9.98 3.77
CA CYS A 33 -4.52 -10.93 3.04
C CYS A 33 -5.20 -11.97 3.96
N ASP A 34 -4.73 -12.11 5.21
CA ASP A 34 -5.23 -13.14 6.14
C ASP A 34 -5.14 -12.62 7.59
N PHE A 35 -6.09 -11.75 7.96
CA PHE A 35 -6.17 -11.27 9.34
C PHE A 35 -7.61 -11.24 9.86
N ALA A 36 -7.72 -11.33 11.17
CA ALA A 36 -8.96 -11.10 11.90
C ALA A 36 -8.67 -10.28 13.15
N LEU A 37 -9.31 -9.15 13.31
CA LEU A 37 -9.20 -8.33 14.51
C LEU A 37 -10.05 -8.94 15.64
N SER A 38 -9.53 -8.94 16.87
CA SER A 38 -10.26 -9.40 18.05
C SER A 38 -11.51 -8.56 18.34
N GLN A 39 -11.52 -7.31 17.92
CA GLN A 39 -12.65 -6.38 17.99
C GLN A 39 -12.66 -5.45 16.77
N PRO A 40 -13.85 -5.14 16.23
CA PRO A 40 -13.95 -4.18 15.14
C PRO A 40 -13.46 -2.78 15.55
N VAL A 41 -12.82 -2.08 14.61
CA VAL A 41 -12.24 -0.75 14.80
C VAL A 41 -13.02 0.33 14.06
N ASP A 42 -12.78 1.60 14.42
CA ASP A 42 -13.43 2.75 13.79
C ASP A 42 -12.80 3.09 12.44
N SER A 43 -11.49 2.84 12.28
CA SER A 43 -10.77 3.15 11.05
C SER A 43 -9.66 2.15 10.79
N ILE A 44 -9.45 1.83 9.51
CA ILE A 44 -8.30 1.07 9.01
C ILE A 44 -7.62 1.93 7.94
N LEU A 45 -6.30 2.05 8.02
CA LEU A 45 -5.47 2.76 7.06
C LEU A 45 -4.50 1.75 6.42
N CYS A 46 -4.38 1.79 5.09
CA CYS A 46 -3.39 1.01 4.34
C CYS A 46 -2.75 1.95 3.33
N LEU A 47 -1.63 2.55 3.72
CA LEU A 47 -1.02 3.68 3.03
C LEU A 47 0.29 3.27 2.36
N THR A 48 0.81 4.18 1.51
CA THR A 48 2.09 4.03 0.82
C THR A 48 2.06 2.84 -0.13
N ASP A 49 1.02 2.80 -0.98
CA ASP A 49 0.82 1.79 -2.04
C ASP A 49 1.00 0.31 -1.59
N ALA A 50 0.84 0.03 -0.30
CA ALA A 50 1.02 -1.32 0.26
C ALA A 50 0.12 -2.37 -0.43
N ILE A 51 -1.09 -2.01 -0.86
CA ILE A 51 -1.99 -2.91 -1.62
C ILE A 51 -1.36 -3.34 -2.95
N ASN A 52 -0.51 -2.53 -3.57
CA ASN A 52 0.12 -2.89 -4.84
C ASN A 52 1.11 -4.07 -4.72
N TYR A 53 1.60 -4.39 -3.54
CA TYR A 53 2.39 -5.60 -3.28
C TYR A 53 1.55 -6.88 -3.31
N VAL A 54 0.22 -6.77 -3.27
CA VAL A 54 -0.70 -7.91 -3.40
C VAL A 54 -0.95 -8.19 -4.87
N LEU A 55 -0.13 -9.03 -5.50
CA LEU A 55 -0.10 -9.24 -6.95
C LEU A 55 -1.34 -9.98 -7.50
N SER A 56 -2.11 -10.64 -6.67
CA SER A 56 -3.28 -11.45 -7.08
C SER A 56 -4.59 -10.71 -6.79
N LYS A 57 -5.45 -10.56 -7.81
CA LYS A 57 -6.80 -10.00 -7.64
C LYS A 57 -7.63 -10.73 -6.58
N LYS A 58 -7.45 -12.06 -6.46
CA LYS A 58 -8.12 -12.82 -5.42
C LYS A 58 -7.67 -12.36 -4.03
N LYS A 59 -6.36 -12.24 -3.81
CA LYS A 59 -5.82 -11.79 -2.53
C LYS A 59 -6.21 -10.34 -2.22
N VAL A 60 -6.27 -9.44 -3.21
CA VAL A 60 -6.81 -8.07 -3.01
C VAL A 60 -8.26 -8.12 -2.55
N GLN A 61 -9.07 -9.05 -3.10
CA GLN A 61 -10.44 -9.26 -2.59
C GLN A 61 -10.42 -9.74 -1.14
N ASP A 62 -9.54 -10.68 -0.80
CA ASP A 62 -9.41 -11.19 0.57
C ASP A 62 -9.05 -10.06 1.54
N VAL A 63 -8.14 -9.11 1.15
CA VAL A 63 -7.85 -7.89 1.92
C VAL A 63 -9.12 -7.08 2.17
N PHE A 64 -9.92 -6.79 1.14
CA PHE A 64 -11.12 -5.97 1.29
C PHE A 64 -12.20 -6.66 2.12
N ASP A 65 -12.33 -7.98 2.01
CA ASP A 65 -13.26 -8.76 2.81
C ASP A 65 -12.85 -8.72 4.30
N ASN A 66 -11.55 -8.93 4.61
CA ASN A 66 -11.01 -8.86 5.97
C ASN A 66 -11.17 -7.45 6.58
N VAL A 67 -10.88 -6.40 5.80
CA VAL A 67 -11.06 -5.01 6.22
C VAL A 67 -12.54 -4.72 6.51
N TYR A 68 -13.44 -5.20 5.65
CA TYR A 68 -14.88 -5.01 5.88
C TYR A 68 -15.32 -5.67 7.19
N GLU A 69 -14.89 -6.90 7.46
CA GLU A 69 -15.21 -7.58 8.73
C GLU A 69 -14.57 -6.88 9.93
N GLY A 70 -13.34 -6.38 9.80
CA GLY A 70 -12.61 -5.68 10.86
C GLY A 70 -13.15 -4.29 11.22
N LEU A 71 -14.03 -3.69 10.40
CA LEU A 71 -14.59 -2.37 10.65
C LEU A 71 -15.93 -2.42 11.40
N LYS A 72 -16.13 -1.46 12.31
CA LYS A 72 -17.45 -1.14 12.85
C LYS A 72 -18.37 -0.57 11.76
N TYR A 73 -19.68 -0.61 11.98
CA TYR A 73 -20.61 0.19 11.18
C TYR A 73 -20.29 1.68 11.31
N ASN A 74 -20.31 2.40 10.18
CA ASN A 74 -19.82 3.77 9.96
C ASN A 74 -18.30 3.91 10.07
N GLY A 75 -17.57 2.82 10.24
CA GLY A 75 -16.12 2.80 10.20
C GLY A 75 -15.59 3.11 8.79
N THR A 76 -14.38 3.65 8.73
CA THR A 76 -13.76 4.15 7.49
C THR A 76 -12.51 3.33 7.16
N PHE A 77 -12.38 2.93 5.91
CA PHE A 77 -11.16 2.40 5.32
C PHE A 77 -10.57 3.44 4.37
N ILE A 78 -9.29 3.76 4.56
CA ILE A 78 -8.54 4.64 3.66
C ILE A 78 -7.33 3.86 3.16
N PHE A 79 -7.15 3.82 1.85
CA PHE A 79 -5.96 3.23 1.24
C PHE A 79 -5.59 4.00 -0.02
N ASP A 80 -4.35 3.86 -0.43
CA ASP A 80 -3.87 4.40 -1.67
C ASP A 80 -3.23 3.31 -2.54
N VAL A 81 -3.22 3.58 -3.84
CA VAL A 81 -2.58 2.74 -4.85
C VAL A 81 -1.90 3.61 -5.90
N ASN A 82 -0.84 3.10 -6.49
CA ASN A 82 -0.28 3.65 -7.71
C ASN A 82 -1.31 3.58 -8.84
N SER A 83 -1.41 4.62 -9.66
CA SER A 83 -2.29 4.62 -10.82
C SER A 83 -1.74 3.77 -11.96
N LEU A 84 -2.58 3.41 -12.93
CA LEU A 84 -2.12 2.80 -14.18
C LEU A 84 -1.21 3.76 -14.96
N TYR A 85 -1.48 5.07 -14.91
CA TYR A 85 -0.65 6.07 -15.56
C TYR A 85 0.76 6.08 -14.97
N LYS A 86 0.89 6.08 -13.64
CA LYS A 86 2.20 5.99 -12.97
C LYS A 86 2.94 4.72 -13.37
N CYS A 87 2.29 3.55 -13.27
CA CYS A 87 2.94 2.27 -13.55
C CYS A 87 3.28 2.04 -15.01
N ASN A 88 2.46 2.54 -15.95
CA ASN A 88 2.62 2.23 -17.38
C ASN A 88 3.32 3.35 -18.18
N VAL A 89 3.43 4.56 -17.61
CA VAL A 89 3.96 5.74 -18.33
C VAL A 89 5.08 6.42 -17.55
N ILE A 90 4.87 6.76 -16.27
CA ILE A 90 5.88 7.52 -15.51
C ILE A 90 7.06 6.63 -15.11
N LEU A 91 6.76 5.41 -14.66
CA LEU A 91 7.77 4.43 -14.20
C LEU A 91 8.19 3.44 -15.30
N ASP A 92 7.75 3.66 -16.54
CA ASP A 92 8.20 2.85 -17.67
C ASP A 92 9.64 3.20 -18.03
N ASP A 93 10.54 2.22 -17.94
CA ASP A 93 11.99 2.41 -18.19
C ASP A 93 12.58 3.55 -17.32
N TYR A 94 12.13 3.65 -16.06
CA TYR A 94 12.62 4.67 -15.13
C TYR A 94 13.98 4.26 -14.54
N HIS A 95 14.93 5.19 -14.56
CA HIS A 95 16.27 5.01 -14.02
C HIS A 95 16.66 6.21 -13.15
N GLU A 96 17.07 5.93 -11.93
CA GLU A 96 17.67 6.92 -11.04
C GLU A 96 18.99 6.38 -10.49
N LYS A 97 20.00 7.19 -10.49
CA LYS A 97 21.31 6.85 -9.93
C LYS A 97 21.87 8.03 -9.17
N ASN A 98 22.39 7.76 -7.98
CA ASN A 98 23.16 8.72 -7.19
C ASN A 98 24.43 8.03 -6.69
N GLU A 99 25.58 8.70 -6.80
CA GLU A 99 26.88 8.16 -6.44
C GLU A 99 27.74 9.26 -5.81
N ASP A 100 28.30 8.97 -4.63
CA ASP A 100 29.24 9.82 -3.90
C ASP A 100 30.38 8.93 -3.37
N GLU A 101 31.37 9.49 -2.67
CA GLU A 101 32.59 8.75 -2.25
C GLU A 101 32.25 7.49 -1.42
N ASP A 102 31.23 7.53 -0.54
CA ASP A 102 30.87 6.43 0.36
C ASP A 102 29.40 5.97 0.18
N PHE A 103 28.71 6.43 -0.88
CA PHE A 103 27.32 6.15 -1.13
C PHE A 103 27.04 5.85 -2.60
N PHE A 104 26.34 4.75 -2.86
CA PHE A 104 25.79 4.42 -4.16
C PHE A 104 24.31 4.06 -4.04
N PHE A 105 23.50 4.60 -4.90
CA PHE A 105 22.10 4.28 -5.05
C PHE A 105 21.75 4.11 -6.52
N SER A 106 21.07 3.02 -6.85
CA SER A 106 20.45 2.81 -8.16
C SER A 106 19.02 2.33 -7.97
N TRP A 107 18.11 2.91 -8.71
CA TRP A 107 16.72 2.49 -8.78
C TRP A 107 16.28 2.39 -10.22
N ASP A 108 16.07 1.16 -10.67
CA ASP A 108 15.64 0.83 -12.02
C ASP A 108 14.23 0.24 -11.95
N VAL A 109 13.33 0.63 -12.85
CA VAL A 109 11.95 0.15 -12.89
C VAL A 109 11.59 -0.34 -14.28
N GLU A 110 11.03 -1.55 -14.34
CA GLU A 110 10.47 -2.14 -15.56
C GLU A 110 8.95 -2.25 -15.46
N SER A 111 8.23 -1.83 -16.50
CA SER A 111 6.77 -1.93 -16.59
C SER A 111 6.33 -3.08 -17.51
N ASP A 112 5.26 -3.80 -17.12
CA ASP A 112 4.57 -4.76 -18.01
C ASP A 112 3.51 -4.10 -18.90
N HIS A 113 3.33 -2.77 -18.82
CA HIS A 113 2.29 -1.95 -19.46
C HIS A 113 0.85 -2.45 -19.20
N LYS A 114 0.67 -3.23 -18.12
CA LYS A 114 -0.63 -3.75 -17.67
C LYS A 114 -0.83 -3.53 -16.17
N GLY A 115 -0.15 -2.49 -15.63
CA GLY A 115 -0.16 -2.11 -14.23
C GLY A 115 0.82 -2.86 -13.34
N GLY A 116 1.60 -3.81 -13.89
CA GLY A 116 2.69 -4.45 -13.17
C GLY A 116 3.99 -3.67 -13.32
N ILE A 117 4.74 -3.51 -12.23
CA ILE A 117 6.09 -2.92 -12.22
C ILE A 117 7.02 -3.77 -11.38
N THR A 118 8.27 -3.82 -11.80
CA THR A 118 9.37 -4.43 -11.05
C THR A 118 10.39 -3.36 -10.75
N HIS A 119 10.69 -3.16 -9.48
CA HIS A 119 11.74 -2.28 -9.01
C HIS A 119 13.00 -3.10 -8.71
N HIS A 120 14.15 -2.64 -9.20
CA HIS A 120 15.48 -3.10 -8.79
C HIS A 120 16.15 -1.96 -8.04
N ILE A 121 16.47 -2.17 -6.78
CA ILE A 121 17.05 -1.15 -5.90
C ILE A 121 18.38 -1.67 -5.36
N ILE A 122 19.44 -0.91 -5.61
CA ILE A 122 20.77 -1.19 -5.07
C ILE A 122 21.20 -0.01 -4.21
N ILE A 123 21.62 -0.29 -2.99
CA ILE A 123 22.17 0.72 -2.07
C ILE A 123 23.48 0.17 -1.51
N ASP A 124 24.55 0.95 -1.66
CA ASP A 124 25.81 0.73 -0.96
C ASP A 124 26.10 1.95 -0.09
N GLU A 125 26.18 1.76 1.21
CA GLU A 125 26.43 2.81 2.19
C GLU A 125 27.28 2.26 3.34
N ASP A 126 28.40 2.89 3.66
CA ASP A 126 29.29 2.54 4.79
C ASP A 126 29.68 1.04 4.83
N GLY A 127 29.86 0.40 3.66
CA GLY A 127 30.19 -1.02 3.53
C GLY A 127 28.99 -1.96 3.70
N HIS A 128 27.79 -1.45 3.83
CA HIS A 128 26.55 -2.20 3.76
C HIS A 128 26.02 -2.22 2.34
N HIS A 129 25.77 -3.41 1.81
CA HIS A 129 25.21 -3.63 0.47
C HIS A 129 23.77 -4.14 0.61
N VAL A 130 22.83 -3.47 -0.07
CA VAL A 130 21.42 -3.87 -0.21
C VAL A 130 21.14 -4.03 -1.70
N ASP A 131 20.59 -5.17 -2.10
CA ASP A 131 20.11 -5.47 -3.44
C ASP A 131 18.71 -6.07 -3.33
N GLU A 132 17.70 -5.30 -3.68
CA GLU A 132 16.30 -5.67 -3.52
C GLU A 132 15.53 -5.60 -4.83
N THR A 133 14.65 -6.58 -5.02
CA THR A 133 13.70 -6.59 -6.12
C THR A 133 12.29 -6.58 -5.56
N HIS A 134 11.50 -5.56 -5.92
CA HIS A 134 10.11 -5.44 -5.52
C HIS A 134 9.19 -5.58 -6.72
N HIS A 135 8.12 -6.33 -6.55
CA HIS A 135 7.08 -6.48 -7.55
C HIS A 135 5.79 -5.82 -7.04
N GLN A 136 5.23 -4.93 -7.83
CA GLN A 136 3.96 -4.30 -7.54
C GLN A 136 2.99 -4.48 -8.71
N LYS A 137 1.70 -4.43 -8.41
CA LYS A 137 0.65 -4.44 -9.41
C LYS A 137 -0.51 -3.55 -9.00
N THR A 138 -0.90 -2.68 -9.92
CA THR A 138 -2.13 -1.91 -9.80
C THR A 138 -3.21 -2.44 -10.75
N LEU A 139 -4.44 -2.00 -10.51
CA LEU A 139 -5.62 -2.34 -11.29
C LEU A 139 -6.34 -1.05 -11.73
N PRO A 140 -7.19 -1.10 -12.77
CA PRO A 140 -8.12 -0.01 -13.06
C PRO A 140 -8.99 0.34 -11.84
N VAL A 141 -9.34 1.61 -11.67
CA VAL A 141 -10.18 2.10 -10.56
C VAL A 141 -11.50 1.32 -10.46
N GLU A 142 -12.10 1.00 -11.60
CA GLU A 142 -13.37 0.27 -11.68
C GLU A 142 -13.26 -1.14 -11.09
N GLU A 143 -12.11 -1.78 -11.21
CA GLU A 143 -11.87 -3.11 -10.62
C GLU A 143 -11.77 -3.02 -9.09
N TYR A 144 -11.08 -2.00 -8.54
CA TYR A 144 -11.07 -1.74 -7.10
C TYR A 144 -12.48 -1.46 -6.58
N VAL A 145 -13.23 -0.58 -7.24
CA VAL A 145 -14.62 -0.24 -6.88
C VAL A 145 -15.51 -1.49 -6.91
N LYS A 146 -15.36 -2.35 -7.91
CA LYS A 146 -16.11 -3.61 -8.02
C LYS A 146 -15.79 -4.57 -6.87
N MET A 147 -14.51 -4.71 -6.52
CA MET A 147 -14.07 -5.57 -5.42
C MET A 147 -14.52 -5.03 -4.06
N LEU A 148 -14.44 -3.71 -3.84
CA LEU A 148 -14.96 -3.06 -2.63
C LEU A 148 -16.48 -3.27 -2.47
N LYS A 149 -17.25 -3.11 -3.55
CA LYS A 149 -18.69 -3.41 -3.54
C LYS A 149 -18.98 -4.88 -3.23
N LYS A 150 -18.19 -5.79 -3.77
CA LYS A 150 -18.31 -7.22 -3.50
C LYS A 150 -18.02 -7.56 -2.02
N ALA A 151 -17.06 -6.88 -1.38
CA ALA A 151 -16.80 -7.00 0.05
C ALA A 151 -17.94 -6.44 0.93
N GLY A 152 -18.83 -5.61 0.37
CA GLY A 152 -20.00 -5.06 1.07
C GLY A 152 -19.98 -3.54 1.26
N PHE A 153 -18.92 -2.86 0.82
CA PHE A 153 -18.85 -1.40 0.91
C PHE A 153 -19.84 -0.73 -0.04
N LYS A 154 -20.60 0.25 0.46
CA LYS A 154 -21.61 0.99 -0.32
C LYS A 154 -21.24 2.45 -0.52
N SER A 155 -20.44 3.04 0.39
CA SER A 155 -19.96 4.40 0.27
C SER A 155 -18.49 4.34 -0.13
N ILE A 156 -18.19 4.67 -1.39
CA ILE A 156 -16.86 4.61 -1.98
C ILE A 156 -16.61 5.95 -2.67
N ALA A 157 -15.58 6.65 -2.22
CA ALA A 157 -15.04 7.84 -2.88
C ALA A 157 -13.57 7.58 -3.23
N TYR A 158 -13.07 8.20 -4.29
CA TYR A 158 -11.67 8.15 -4.67
C TYR A 158 -11.22 9.48 -5.26
N TYR A 159 -9.95 9.78 -5.10
CA TYR A 159 -9.34 11.07 -5.40
C TYR A 159 -7.97 10.85 -6.05
N SER A 160 -7.51 11.82 -6.84
CA SER A 160 -6.15 11.86 -7.36
C SER A 160 -5.32 12.82 -6.52
N ASP A 161 -4.22 12.36 -5.94
CA ASP A 161 -3.23 13.22 -5.27
C ASP A 161 -3.87 14.30 -4.35
N PHE A 162 -4.91 13.93 -3.59
CA PHE A 162 -5.73 14.79 -2.72
C PHE A 162 -6.68 15.77 -3.45
N GLY A 163 -6.84 15.64 -4.78
CA GLY A 163 -7.76 16.42 -5.61
C GLY A 163 -8.89 15.60 -6.23
N GLU A 164 -9.64 16.19 -7.14
CA GLU A 164 -10.62 15.46 -7.96
C GLU A 164 -9.92 14.40 -8.82
N TYR A 165 -10.57 13.25 -9.01
CA TYR A 165 -9.99 12.16 -9.80
C TYR A 165 -9.68 12.58 -11.23
N GLN A 166 -8.47 12.26 -11.66
CA GLN A 166 -7.97 12.39 -13.03
C GLN A 166 -7.26 11.11 -13.44
N GLU A 167 -7.37 10.70 -14.69
CA GLU A 167 -6.70 9.48 -15.19
C GLU A 167 -5.16 9.61 -15.17
N GLU A 168 -4.65 10.79 -15.51
CA GLU A 168 -3.21 11.12 -15.51
C GLU A 168 -2.76 11.62 -14.14
N CYS A 169 -2.93 10.79 -13.09
CA CYS A 169 -2.42 11.04 -11.75
C CYS A 169 -1.40 9.98 -11.36
N GLU A 170 -0.58 10.26 -10.35
CA GLU A 170 0.37 9.27 -9.86
C GLU A 170 -0.25 8.32 -8.85
N ARG A 171 -1.11 8.84 -7.97
CA ARG A 171 -1.66 8.12 -6.83
C ARG A 171 -3.17 8.28 -6.75
N ILE A 172 -3.86 7.19 -6.45
CA ILE A 172 -5.29 7.18 -6.22
C ILE A 172 -5.55 6.84 -4.78
N ILE A 173 -6.26 7.73 -4.08
CA ILE A 173 -6.63 7.57 -2.67
C ILE A 173 -8.10 7.19 -2.60
N PHE A 174 -8.40 6.06 -1.96
CA PHE A 174 -9.75 5.60 -1.71
C PHE A 174 -10.17 5.91 -0.28
N VAL A 175 -11.38 6.44 -0.13
CA VAL A 175 -12.04 6.66 1.16
C VAL A 175 -13.36 5.90 1.15
N VAL A 176 -13.44 4.86 1.96
CA VAL A 176 -14.51 3.86 1.89
C VAL A 176 -15.16 3.71 3.25
N LYS A 177 -16.51 3.60 3.30
CA LYS A 177 -17.24 3.44 4.56
C LYS A 177 -18.11 2.19 4.58
N LYS A 178 -18.07 1.48 5.72
CA LYS A 178 -19.00 0.39 6.04
C LYS A 178 -20.29 0.99 6.56
N VAL A 179 -21.28 1.17 5.71
CA VAL A 179 -22.58 1.72 6.08
C VAL A 179 -23.62 0.63 6.25
N ARG A 180 -24.65 0.87 7.11
CA ARG A 180 -25.81 -0.03 7.24
C ARG A 180 -26.70 0.04 6.00
N ASP A 181 -27.49 -1.03 5.81
CA ASP A 181 -28.59 -1.06 4.85
C ASP A 181 -29.68 -0.05 5.21
#